data_ba0891abb85329894c3de8fe68184693
#
_entry.id   ba0891abb85329894c3de8fe68184693
#
_cell.length_a   1.000
_cell.length_b   1.000
_cell.length_c   1.000
_cell.angle_alpha   90.00
_cell.angle_beta   90.00
_cell.angle_gamma   90.00
#
_symmetry.space_group_name_H-M   'P 1'
#
loop_
_entity.id
_entity.type
_entity.pdbx_description
1 polymer ?
#
loop_
_entity_poly.entity_id
_entity_poly.type
_entity_poly.pdbx_seq_one_letter_code
_entity_poly.pdbx_strand_id
1 'polypeptide(L)'
;MIYNGVDFSQWMRCGATKRVLPPVDNVTTENASGVGASFLRRKLQPLVIPVFCRLTLGREKPKEEVATIRRRMAAALLPGSPAMLVLDDEPERSYMAVVSSCDDLSSLGPSGSFRVEFTAHDPIAYGNDLSADVSPAMSVMVDGTYETRPVFRLKSTAGGSSRVKVA
;
A
#
# COMPACT_ATOMS: atom_id res chain seq x y z
N MET A 1 -5.07 2.09 -11.35
CA MET A 1 -4.91 2.26 -9.89
C MET A 1 -6.20 1.87 -9.19
N ILE A 2 -6.08 1.04 -8.16
CA ILE A 2 -7.20 0.69 -7.29
C ILE A 2 -6.89 1.26 -5.90
N TYR A 3 -7.83 1.98 -5.30
CA TYR A 3 -7.71 2.49 -3.95
C TYR A 3 -9.05 2.40 -3.22
N ASN A 4 -9.04 1.96 -1.97
CA ASN A 4 -10.25 1.77 -1.17
C ASN A 4 -11.32 0.91 -1.87
N GLY A 5 -10.88 -0.14 -2.59
CA GLY A 5 -11.77 -1.02 -3.37
C GLY A 5 -12.34 -0.41 -4.65
N VAL A 6 -12.01 0.85 -4.97
CA VAL A 6 -12.50 1.54 -6.17
C VAL A 6 -11.43 1.52 -7.25
N ASP A 7 -11.79 1.04 -8.43
CA ASP A 7 -10.94 1.11 -9.61
C ASP A 7 -11.08 2.46 -10.30
N PHE A 8 -10.00 3.25 -10.24
CA PHE A 8 -9.94 4.59 -10.83
C PHE A 8 -9.67 4.58 -12.33
N SER A 9 -9.30 3.44 -12.94
CA SER A 9 -9.01 3.33 -14.38
C SER A 9 -10.22 3.70 -15.25
N GLN A 10 -11.42 3.55 -14.71
CA GLN A 10 -12.67 3.95 -15.36
C GLN A 10 -12.81 5.46 -15.61
N TRP A 11 -12.07 6.29 -14.87
CA TRP A 11 -12.16 7.75 -14.94
C TRP A 11 -10.85 8.41 -15.33
N MET A 12 -9.71 7.76 -15.05
CA MET A 12 -8.40 8.37 -15.22
C MET A 12 -7.31 7.33 -15.47
N ARG A 13 -6.20 7.81 -16.00
CA ARG A 13 -4.95 7.07 -16.03
C ARG A 13 -4.02 7.61 -14.96
N CYS A 14 -3.45 6.72 -14.19
CA CYS A 14 -2.55 7.05 -13.11
C CYS A 14 -1.18 6.41 -13.36
N GLY A 15 -0.13 7.14 -13.02
CA GLY A 15 1.24 6.64 -13.01
C GLY A 15 1.93 7.06 -11.73
N ALA A 16 2.47 6.10 -10.99
CA ALA A 16 3.29 6.41 -9.84
C ALA A 16 4.66 6.88 -10.33
N THR A 17 5.10 8.04 -9.86
CA THR A 17 6.50 8.40 -10.00
C THR A 17 7.29 7.67 -8.95
N LYS A 18 8.39 7.09 -9.41
CA LYS A 18 9.43 6.39 -8.63
C LYS A 18 9.10 6.16 -7.17
N ARG A 19 8.73 4.96 -6.83
CA ARG A 19 8.83 4.47 -5.46
C ARG A 19 10.29 4.48 -5.08
N VAL A 20 10.63 5.44 -4.28
CA VAL A 20 11.92 5.47 -3.64
C VAL A 20 11.85 4.43 -2.51
N LEU A 21 12.95 3.78 -2.22
CA LEU A 21 13.10 3.02 -0.98
C LEU A 21 12.54 3.86 0.18
N PRO A 22 11.80 3.25 1.13
CA PRO A 22 11.31 4.00 2.27
C PRO A 22 12.48 4.71 2.94
N PRO A 23 12.28 5.95 3.43
CA PRO A 23 13.30 6.66 4.16
C PRO A 23 13.77 5.82 5.34
N VAL A 24 15.06 5.83 5.58
CA VAL A 24 15.71 4.98 6.57
C VAL A 24 16.32 5.85 7.65
N ASP A 25 16.02 5.51 8.89
CA ASP A 25 16.62 6.12 10.07
C ASP A 25 17.61 5.14 10.71
N ASN A 26 18.88 5.51 10.74
CA ASN A 26 19.92 4.69 11.36
C ASN A 26 20.10 5.16 12.80
N VAL A 27 19.69 4.33 13.75
CA VAL A 27 19.88 4.60 15.17
C VAL A 27 21.29 4.19 15.54
N THR A 28 22.08 5.16 16.02
CA THR A 28 23.49 4.97 16.41
C THR A 28 23.70 5.39 17.87
N THR A 29 24.77 4.90 18.48
CA THR A 29 25.26 5.36 19.78
C THR A 29 26.71 5.79 19.66
N GLU A 30 27.10 6.81 20.40
CA GLU A 30 28.51 7.26 20.44
C GLU A 30 29.40 6.21 21.09
N ASN A 31 30.59 6.03 20.54
CA ASN A 31 31.58 5.15 21.13
C ASN A 31 32.25 5.82 22.34
N ALA A 32 32.48 5.04 23.39
CA ALA A 32 33.16 5.53 24.59
C ALA A 32 34.60 6.06 24.33
N SER A 33 35.19 5.67 23.20
CA SER A 33 36.49 6.16 22.73
C SER A 33 36.45 7.56 22.14
N GLY A 34 35.30 8.17 21.97
CA GLY A 34 35.11 9.48 21.33
C GLY A 34 35.34 9.51 19.83
N VAL A 35 35.56 8.34 19.20
CA VAL A 35 35.75 8.22 17.76
C VAL A 35 34.65 7.37 17.15
N GLY A 36 33.86 8.01 16.27
CA GLY A 36 32.79 7.33 15.53
C GLY A 36 31.58 6.98 16.38
N ALA A 37 30.65 6.24 15.77
CA ALA A 37 29.42 5.77 16.39
C ALA A 37 29.16 4.30 16.05
N SER A 38 28.57 3.57 16.96
CA SER A 38 28.15 2.19 16.76
C SER A 38 26.72 2.15 16.22
N PHE A 39 26.51 1.41 15.14
CA PHE A 39 25.18 1.18 14.58
C PHE A 39 24.39 0.24 15.49
N LEU A 40 23.22 0.65 15.94
CA LEU A 40 22.33 -0.14 16.76
C LEU A 40 21.26 -0.85 15.94
N ARG A 41 20.51 -0.09 15.14
CA ARG A 41 19.41 -0.62 14.34
C ARG A 41 19.03 0.33 13.21
N ARG A 42 18.32 -0.21 12.26
CA ARG A 42 17.66 0.55 11.19
C ARG A 42 16.16 0.61 11.45
N LYS A 43 15.57 1.78 11.26
CA LYS A 43 14.13 2.00 11.33
C LYS A 43 13.64 2.50 9.98
N LEU A 44 12.63 1.85 9.41
CA LEU A 44 11.95 2.32 8.21
C LEU A 44 10.97 3.41 8.61
N GLN A 45 10.94 4.49 7.83
CA GLN A 45 10.00 5.60 7.98
C GLN A 45 8.81 5.42 7.02
N PRO A 46 7.69 6.12 7.22
CA PRO A 46 6.57 6.09 6.29
C PRO A 46 6.99 6.38 4.85
N LEU A 47 6.42 5.64 3.90
CA LEU A 47 6.68 5.79 2.48
C LEU A 47 5.66 6.74 1.85
N VAL A 48 6.14 7.82 1.22
CA VAL A 48 5.31 8.71 0.42
C VAL A 48 5.33 8.25 -1.04
N ILE A 49 4.15 8.05 -1.61
CA ILE A 49 3.95 7.57 -2.98
C ILE A 49 3.20 8.65 -3.76
N PRO A 50 3.91 9.49 -4.53
CA PRO A 50 3.27 10.46 -5.41
C PRO A 50 2.74 9.77 -6.66
N VAL A 51 1.47 10.01 -6.97
CA VAL A 51 0.77 9.47 -8.13
C VAL A 51 0.28 10.62 -8.99
N PHE A 52 0.67 10.63 -10.27
CA PHE A 52 0.16 11.56 -11.26
C PHE A 52 -1.04 10.93 -11.96
N CYS A 53 -2.13 11.65 -11.96
CA CYS A 53 -3.38 11.22 -12.54
C CYS A 53 -3.81 12.17 -13.66
N ARG A 54 -4.33 11.62 -14.74
CA ARG A 54 -4.94 12.36 -15.84
C ARG A 54 -6.35 11.85 -16.09
N LEU A 55 -7.32 12.76 -16.04
CA LEU A 55 -8.71 12.44 -16.34
C LEU A 55 -8.88 12.05 -17.81
N THR A 56 -9.68 11.02 -18.06
CA THR A 56 -9.98 10.49 -19.39
C THR A 56 -11.48 10.40 -19.63
N LEU A 57 -12.24 11.42 -19.17
CA LEU A 57 -13.70 11.41 -19.18
C LEU A 57 -14.33 11.66 -20.55
N GLY A 58 -13.51 12.00 -21.57
CA GLY A 58 -14.02 12.43 -22.86
C GLY A 58 -14.50 13.90 -22.85
N ARG A 59 -14.28 14.59 -23.98
CA ARG A 59 -14.59 16.04 -24.09
C ARG A 59 -16.07 16.33 -24.19
N GLU A 60 -16.89 15.35 -24.49
CA GLU A 60 -18.33 15.49 -24.76
C GLU A 60 -19.22 15.31 -23.51
N LYS A 61 -18.63 14.97 -22.35
CA LYS A 61 -19.43 14.76 -21.13
C LYS A 61 -20.00 16.08 -20.59
N PRO A 62 -21.28 16.09 -20.20
CA PRO A 62 -21.90 17.25 -19.56
C PRO A 62 -21.15 17.67 -18.30
N LYS A 63 -21.11 18.97 -18.02
CA LYS A 63 -20.42 19.52 -16.83
C LYS A 63 -20.93 18.93 -15.52
N GLU A 64 -22.24 18.65 -15.43
CA GLU A 64 -22.87 18.06 -14.25
C GLU A 64 -22.38 16.62 -14.02
N GLU A 65 -22.20 15.84 -15.08
CA GLU A 65 -21.67 14.48 -14.97
C GLU A 65 -20.22 14.48 -14.50
N VAL A 66 -19.40 15.39 -15.04
CA VAL A 66 -18.01 15.58 -14.60
C VAL A 66 -17.96 15.99 -13.12
N ALA A 67 -18.82 16.87 -12.66
CA ALA A 67 -18.90 17.27 -11.27
C ALA A 67 -19.30 16.09 -10.35
N THR A 68 -20.21 15.24 -10.80
CA THR A 68 -20.63 14.04 -10.06
C THR A 68 -19.48 13.04 -9.95
N ILE A 69 -18.73 12.81 -11.02
CA ILE A 69 -17.54 11.92 -11.01
C ILE A 69 -16.50 12.46 -10.05
N ARG A 70 -16.19 13.75 -10.07
CA ARG A 70 -15.24 14.36 -9.13
C ARG A 70 -15.63 14.14 -7.66
N ARG A 71 -16.91 14.28 -7.33
CA ARG A 71 -17.40 14.02 -5.97
C ARG A 71 -17.22 12.54 -5.57
N ARG A 72 -17.49 11.61 -6.49
CA ARG A 72 -17.26 10.17 -6.26
C ARG A 72 -15.78 9.87 -6.06
N MET A 73 -14.92 10.47 -6.87
CA MET A 73 -13.47 10.36 -6.72
C MET A 73 -13.00 10.89 -5.37
N ALA A 74 -13.45 12.09 -4.99
CA ALA A 74 -13.10 12.69 -3.70
C ALA A 74 -13.54 11.81 -2.53
N ALA A 75 -14.76 11.28 -2.56
CA ALA A 75 -15.25 10.37 -1.53
C ALA A 75 -14.43 9.07 -1.44
N ALA A 76 -14.01 8.52 -2.57
CA ALA A 76 -13.18 7.31 -2.61
C ALA A 76 -11.74 7.57 -2.13
N LEU A 77 -11.20 8.78 -2.37
CA LEU A 77 -9.85 9.17 -1.96
C LEU A 77 -9.73 9.49 -0.46
N LEU A 78 -10.83 9.75 0.23
CA LEU A 78 -10.85 10.15 1.64
C LEU A 78 -11.56 9.13 2.54
N PRO A 79 -11.09 7.87 2.62
CA PRO A 79 -11.62 6.93 3.61
C PRO A 79 -11.25 7.38 5.02
N GLY A 80 -12.05 6.99 6.03
CA GLY A 80 -11.80 7.31 7.43
C GLY A 80 -10.63 6.55 8.07
N SER A 81 -9.97 5.65 7.33
CA SER A 81 -8.85 4.82 7.80
C SER A 81 -7.91 4.50 6.64
N PRO A 82 -6.68 4.02 6.90
CA PRO A 82 -5.80 3.53 5.85
C PRO A 82 -6.50 2.48 4.98
N ALA A 83 -6.38 2.62 3.68
CA ALA A 83 -7.00 1.73 2.71
C ALA A 83 -5.96 1.13 1.76
N MET A 84 -6.33 0.01 1.15
CA MET A 84 -5.47 -0.71 0.22
C MET A 84 -5.29 0.10 -1.07
N LEU A 85 -4.03 0.34 -1.42
CA LEU A 85 -3.58 0.99 -2.65
C LEU A 85 -2.85 -0.04 -3.53
N VAL A 86 -3.36 -0.27 -4.73
CA VAL A 86 -2.74 -1.08 -5.78
C VAL A 86 -2.42 -0.17 -6.96
N LEU A 87 -1.19 -0.19 -7.42
CA LEU A 87 -0.71 0.62 -8.54
C LEU A 87 -0.67 -0.20 -9.82
N ASP A 88 -0.91 0.44 -10.96
CA ASP A 88 -1.01 -0.25 -12.26
C ASP A 88 0.32 -0.86 -12.74
N ASP A 89 1.45 -0.33 -12.26
CA ASP A 89 2.79 -0.83 -12.57
C ASP A 89 3.20 -2.05 -11.73
N GLU A 90 2.52 -2.32 -10.59
CA GLU A 90 2.69 -3.51 -9.76
C GLU A 90 1.34 -4.02 -9.24
N PRO A 91 0.52 -4.62 -10.11
CA PRO A 91 -0.84 -5.02 -9.76
C PRO A 91 -0.91 -6.15 -8.73
N GLU A 92 0.17 -6.87 -8.52
CA GLU A 92 0.27 -7.96 -7.53
C GLU A 92 0.75 -7.47 -6.15
N ARG A 93 0.99 -6.18 -6.00
CA ARG A 93 1.46 -5.58 -4.75
C ARG A 93 0.49 -4.51 -4.27
N SER A 94 0.31 -4.45 -2.97
CA SER A 94 -0.56 -3.47 -2.32
C SER A 94 0.13 -2.79 -1.15
N TYR A 95 -0.26 -1.55 -0.89
CA TYR A 95 0.17 -0.77 0.28
C TYR A 95 -1.05 -0.38 1.11
N MET A 96 -0.94 -0.38 2.41
CA MET A 96 -1.92 0.24 3.29
C MET A 96 -1.59 1.73 3.44
N ALA A 97 -2.35 2.59 2.77
CA ALA A 97 -2.02 3.99 2.64
C ALA A 97 -3.21 4.92 2.92
N VAL A 98 -2.90 6.16 3.25
CA VAL A 98 -3.84 7.28 3.33
C VAL A 98 -3.45 8.34 2.32
N VAL A 99 -4.42 9.10 1.82
CA VAL A 99 -4.13 10.30 1.03
C VAL A 99 -3.60 11.37 1.97
N SER A 100 -2.38 11.84 1.72
CA SER A 100 -1.73 12.90 2.50
C SER A 100 -1.82 14.27 1.84
N SER A 101 -1.90 14.32 0.50
CA SER A 101 -2.06 15.54 -0.28
C SER A 101 -2.76 15.23 -1.60
N CYS A 102 -3.54 16.18 -2.09
CA CYS A 102 -4.19 16.10 -3.40
C CYS A 102 -4.35 17.51 -3.96
N ASP A 103 -4.04 17.68 -5.24
CA ASP A 103 -4.33 18.93 -5.94
C ASP A 103 -5.83 19.20 -5.97
N ASP A 104 -6.21 20.47 -6.19
CA ASP A 104 -7.60 20.85 -6.29
C ASP A 104 -8.31 20.19 -7.48
N LEU A 105 -9.27 19.34 -7.19
CA LEU A 105 -10.07 18.66 -8.20
C LEU A 105 -11.19 19.52 -8.76
N SER A 106 -11.54 20.64 -8.12
CA SER A 106 -12.72 21.46 -8.45
C SER A 106 -12.55 22.17 -9.79
N SER A 107 -11.32 22.55 -10.13
CA SER A 107 -10.98 23.31 -11.35
C SER A 107 -10.65 22.42 -12.55
N LEU A 108 -10.57 21.09 -12.38
CA LEU A 108 -10.15 20.18 -13.45
C LEU A 108 -11.21 20.06 -14.54
N GLY A 109 -10.80 20.27 -15.79
CA GLY A 109 -11.59 19.90 -16.97
C GLY A 109 -11.67 18.38 -17.17
N PRO A 110 -12.42 17.90 -18.18
CA PRO A 110 -12.62 16.46 -18.45
C PRO A 110 -11.32 15.70 -18.83
N SER A 111 -10.25 16.42 -19.12
CA SER A 111 -8.92 15.87 -19.42
C SER A 111 -7.80 16.51 -18.58
N GLY A 112 -8.14 17.11 -17.46
CA GLY A 112 -7.18 17.73 -16.55
C GLY A 112 -6.25 16.71 -15.90
N SER A 113 -5.08 17.19 -15.47
CA SER A 113 -4.12 16.37 -14.71
C SER A 113 -3.97 16.91 -13.30
N PHE A 114 -3.73 16.05 -12.34
CA PHE A 114 -3.55 16.37 -10.93
C PHE A 114 -2.62 15.36 -10.27
N ARG A 115 -2.11 15.71 -9.12
CA ARG A 115 -1.26 14.86 -8.30
C ARG A 115 -1.97 14.48 -7.01
N VAL A 116 -1.82 13.23 -6.63
CA VAL A 116 -2.24 12.72 -5.32
C VAL A 116 -1.01 12.13 -4.65
N GLU A 117 -0.81 12.43 -3.39
CA GLU A 117 0.23 11.80 -2.58
C GLU A 117 -0.41 10.85 -1.57
N PHE A 118 0.05 9.64 -1.57
CA PHE A 118 -0.33 8.63 -0.59
C PHE A 118 0.81 8.44 0.40
N THR A 119 0.47 8.31 1.68
CA THR A 119 1.44 7.95 2.72
C THR A 119 1.10 6.56 3.24
N ALA A 120 1.99 5.61 3.01
CA ALA A 120 1.97 4.31 3.64
C ALA A 120 2.77 4.40 4.95
N HIS A 121 2.06 4.38 6.09
CA HIS A 121 2.71 4.40 7.41
C HIS A 121 3.46 3.10 7.68
N ASP A 122 2.97 1.99 7.15
CA ASP A 122 3.73 0.76 6.97
C ASP A 122 4.30 0.76 5.55
N PRO A 123 5.63 0.95 5.39
CA PRO A 123 6.25 1.12 4.08
C PRO A 123 6.44 -0.19 3.31
N ILE A 124 5.88 -1.29 3.80
CA ILE A 124 6.03 -2.62 3.20
C ILE A 124 4.94 -2.82 2.14
N ALA A 125 5.35 -3.33 0.98
CA ALA A 125 4.42 -3.79 -0.04
C ALA A 125 3.98 -5.23 0.26
N TYR A 126 2.68 -5.45 0.33
CA TYR A 126 2.09 -6.76 0.57
C TYR A 126 1.74 -7.43 -0.76
N GLY A 127 2.14 -8.69 -0.92
CA GLY A 127 1.69 -9.56 -2.02
C GLY A 127 0.32 -10.17 -1.73
N ASN A 128 -0.10 -11.07 -2.60
CA ASN A 128 -1.31 -11.86 -2.39
C ASN A 128 -1.12 -12.83 -1.21
N ASP A 129 -2.20 -13.08 -0.47
CA ASP A 129 -2.20 -14.08 0.60
C ASP A 129 -1.95 -15.47 0.03
N LEU A 130 -0.94 -16.14 0.53
CA LEU A 130 -0.66 -17.53 0.24
C LEU A 130 -1.22 -18.40 1.37
N SER A 131 -2.02 -19.39 1.02
CA SER A 131 -2.50 -20.38 1.96
C SER A 131 -2.13 -21.79 1.49
N ALA A 132 -1.70 -22.63 2.42
CA ALA A 132 -1.39 -24.02 2.15
C ALA A 132 -1.87 -24.91 3.30
N ASP A 133 -2.46 -26.06 2.96
CA ASP A 133 -2.76 -27.08 3.94
C ASP A 133 -1.46 -27.78 4.36
N VAL A 134 -1.15 -27.72 5.63
CA VAL A 134 0.13 -28.19 6.16
C VAL A 134 0.05 -29.68 6.51
N SER A 135 0.86 -30.49 5.87
CA SER A 135 1.18 -31.86 6.26
C SER A 135 2.37 -31.88 7.26
N PRO A 136 2.61 -32.96 7.99
CA PRO A 136 3.59 -33.02 9.08
C PRO A 136 5.02 -32.57 8.77
N ALA A 137 5.39 -32.51 7.50
CA ALA A 137 6.67 -31.93 7.05
C ALA A 137 6.46 -31.29 5.67
N MET A 138 6.27 -29.99 5.64
CA MET A 138 6.08 -29.22 4.41
C MET A 138 7.00 -27.99 4.39
N SER A 139 7.68 -27.78 3.27
CA SER A 139 8.40 -26.54 3.00
C SER A 139 7.51 -25.64 2.15
N VAL A 140 7.26 -24.43 2.61
CA VAL A 140 6.54 -23.41 1.86
C VAL A 140 7.54 -22.39 1.35
N MET A 141 7.59 -22.21 0.04
CA MET A 141 8.43 -21.17 -0.56
C MET A 141 7.73 -19.82 -0.42
N VAL A 142 8.39 -18.88 0.24
CA VAL A 142 7.91 -17.50 0.38
C VAL A 142 8.73 -16.62 -0.56
N ASP A 143 8.06 -16.07 -1.57
CA ASP A 143 8.68 -15.18 -2.56
C ASP A 143 8.62 -13.71 -2.08
N GLY A 144 9.14 -13.44 -0.91
CA GLY A 144 9.18 -12.12 -0.30
C GLY A 144 10.60 -11.69 0.03
N THR A 145 10.90 -10.39 -0.12
CA THR A 145 12.19 -9.79 0.24
C THR A 145 12.23 -9.27 1.68
N TYR A 146 11.12 -9.32 2.38
CA TYR A 146 10.98 -8.88 3.77
C TYR A 146 10.48 -10.03 4.65
N GLU A 147 10.89 -10.03 5.92
CA GLU A 147 10.48 -11.06 6.88
C GLU A 147 8.95 -11.11 7.01
N THR A 148 8.38 -12.29 6.76
CA THR A 148 6.94 -12.53 6.89
C THR A 148 6.70 -13.56 7.98
N ARG A 149 5.81 -13.21 8.91
CA ARG A 149 5.40 -14.13 9.97
C ARG A 149 4.22 -14.98 9.49
N PRO A 150 4.34 -16.33 9.48
CA PRO A 150 3.22 -17.17 9.09
C PRO A 150 2.09 -17.12 10.13
N VAL A 151 0.86 -17.23 9.66
CA VAL A 151 -0.33 -17.40 10.50
C VAL A 151 -0.78 -18.85 10.41
N PHE A 152 -0.70 -19.58 11.53
CA PHE A 152 -1.18 -20.95 11.60
C PHE A 152 -2.65 -20.98 12.04
N ARG A 153 -3.50 -21.60 11.23
CA ARG A 153 -4.89 -21.90 11.57
C ARG A 153 -5.02 -23.37 11.87
N LEU A 154 -5.29 -23.72 13.13
CA LEU A 154 -5.44 -25.10 13.58
C LEU A 154 -6.91 -25.39 13.78
N LYS A 155 -7.42 -26.43 13.14
CA LYS A 155 -8.78 -26.94 13.33
C LYS A 155 -8.70 -28.35 13.90
N SER A 156 -9.16 -28.54 15.14
CA SER A 156 -9.31 -29.89 15.71
C SER A 156 -10.54 -30.58 15.09
N THR A 157 -10.34 -31.76 14.55
CA THR A 157 -11.42 -32.62 14.04
C THR A 157 -11.78 -33.72 15.04
N ALA A 158 -11.02 -33.87 16.13
CA ALA A 158 -11.26 -34.84 17.18
C ALA A 158 -11.94 -34.18 18.40
N GLY A 159 -12.94 -34.81 18.96
CA GLY A 159 -13.63 -34.39 20.16
C GLY A 159 -12.82 -34.58 21.45
N GLY A 160 -11.58 -34.08 21.51
CA GLY A 160 -10.68 -34.17 22.65
C GLY A 160 -9.66 -33.03 22.67
N SER A 161 -9.06 -32.73 23.83
CA SER A 161 -7.99 -31.73 23.93
C SER A 161 -6.69 -32.29 23.35
N SER A 162 -6.15 -31.66 22.33
CA SER A 162 -4.83 -31.97 21.79
C SER A 162 -3.88 -30.78 22.00
N ARG A 163 -2.62 -31.10 22.37
CA ARG A 163 -1.56 -30.08 22.46
C ARG A 163 -0.88 -29.96 21.09
N VAL A 164 -0.82 -28.76 20.58
CA VAL A 164 -0.04 -28.45 19.38
C VAL A 164 1.26 -27.77 19.81
N LYS A 165 2.39 -28.29 19.38
CA LYS A 165 3.70 -27.69 19.57
C LYS A 165 4.14 -27.12 18.24
N VAL A 166 4.26 -25.79 18.17
CA VAL A 166 4.86 -25.08 17.03
C VAL A 166 6.33 -24.86 17.40
N ALA A 167 7.22 -25.38 16.61
CA ALA A 167 8.67 -25.25 16.80
C ALA A 167 9.21 -24.10 15.98
#